data_2a6c687499847700df102d37b3246f01
#
_entry.id   2a6c687499847700df102d37b3246f01
#
_cell.length_a   1.000
_cell.length_b   1.000
_cell.length_c   1.000
_cell.angle_alpha   90.00
_cell.angle_beta   90.00
_cell.angle_gamma   90.00
#
_symmetry.space_group_name_H-M   'P 1'
#
loop_
_entity.id
_entity.type
_entity.pdbx_description
1 polymer ?
#
loop_
_entity_poly.entity_id
_entity_poly.type
_entity_poly.pdbx_seq_one_letter_code
_entity_poly.pdbx_strand_id
1 'polypeptide(L)'
;LVNIGRSTSVVALVIAVFSATPLLGSLESAFQYIQNFTGFFTPGILVIFLVALFWPKATTLSVLNAALTSLALSIFIFYFFPEYPFIHRMAVVFFSSFFVCYLTSLIQGYTDSSKAIDLNDMSFATSKAFNVNTAVVVVILSIIYISLW
;
A
#
# COMPACT_ATOMS: atom_id res chain seq x y z
N LEU A 1 -23.75 -0.91 17.45
CA LEU A 1 -22.60 -1.18 16.58
C LEU A 1 -22.86 -2.35 15.62
N VAL A 2 -23.32 -3.53 16.11
CA VAL A 2 -23.57 -4.72 15.27
C VAL A 2 -24.61 -4.47 14.18
N ASN A 3 -25.73 -3.79 14.50
CA ASN A 3 -26.78 -3.48 13.52
C ASN A 3 -26.30 -2.50 12.44
N ILE A 4 -25.47 -1.51 12.81
CA ILE A 4 -24.87 -0.59 11.85
C ILE A 4 -23.94 -1.36 10.91
N GLY A 5 -23.10 -2.26 11.45
CA GLY A 5 -22.22 -3.09 10.62
C GLY A 5 -23.01 -3.96 9.63
N ARG A 6 -24.10 -4.60 10.07
CA ARG A 6 -24.96 -5.39 9.18
C ARG A 6 -25.61 -4.55 8.08
N SER A 7 -26.16 -3.38 8.42
CA SER A 7 -26.76 -2.49 7.43
C SER A 7 -25.72 -2.01 6.41
N THR A 8 -24.54 -1.63 6.86
CA THR A 8 -23.45 -1.21 5.96
C THR A 8 -23.00 -2.34 5.03
N SER A 9 -22.91 -3.58 5.53
CA SER A 9 -22.55 -4.74 4.72
C SER A 9 -23.63 -5.05 3.65
N VAL A 10 -24.90 -4.95 3.99
CA VAL A 10 -25.97 -5.14 3.02
C VAL A 10 -25.97 -4.06 1.95
N VAL A 11 -25.80 -2.80 2.33
CA VAL A 11 -25.69 -1.68 1.38
C VAL A 11 -24.47 -1.87 0.46
N ALA A 12 -23.34 -2.23 1.01
CA ALA A 12 -22.13 -2.50 0.22
C ALA A 12 -22.32 -3.67 -0.74
N LEU A 13 -22.98 -4.74 -0.31
CA LEU A 13 -23.33 -5.90 -1.17
C LEU A 13 -24.23 -5.48 -2.34
N VAL A 14 -25.27 -4.71 -2.08
CA VAL A 14 -26.18 -4.23 -3.11
C VAL A 14 -25.42 -3.37 -4.13
N ILE A 15 -24.62 -2.42 -3.68
CA ILE A 15 -23.78 -1.59 -4.56
C ILE A 15 -22.84 -2.46 -5.38
N ALA A 16 -22.19 -3.45 -4.77
CA ALA A 16 -21.28 -4.36 -5.46
C ALA A 16 -22.00 -5.16 -6.56
N VAL A 17 -23.19 -5.71 -6.29
CA VAL A 17 -23.97 -6.47 -7.28
C VAL A 17 -24.39 -5.58 -8.46
N PHE A 18 -24.90 -4.37 -8.20
CA PHE A 18 -25.29 -3.45 -9.28
C PHE A 18 -24.11 -2.94 -10.09
N SER A 19 -22.94 -2.77 -9.46
CA SER A 19 -21.73 -2.32 -10.12
C SER A 19 -21.03 -3.45 -10.89
N ALA A 20 -21.23 -4.70 -10.51
CA ALA A 20 -20.57 -5.84 -11.13
C ALA A 20 -20.96 -6.01 -12.61
N THR A 21 -22.23 -5.90 -12.93
CA THR A 21 -22.74 -6.17 -14.29
C THR A 21 -22.15 -5.22 -15.36
N PRO A 22 -22.11 -3.90 -15.19
CA PRO A 22 -21.54 -3.00 -16.19
C PRO A 22 -20.00 -2.99 -16.21
N LEU A 23 -19.35 -3.41 -15.12
CA LEU A 23 -17.90 -3.37 -14.99
C LEU A 23 -17.21 -4.67 -15.41
N LEU A 24 -17.93 -5.78 -15.41
CA LEU A 24 -17.40 -7.14 -15.65
C LEU A 24 -17.63 -7.63 -17.09
N GLY A 25 -17.66 -6.76 -18.07
CA GLY A 25 -17.85 -7.13 -19.49
C GLY A 25 -16.90 -8.21 -20.02
N SER A 26 -15.72 -8.39 -19.39
CA SER A 26 -14.80 -9.51 -19.59
C SER A 26 -14.01 -9.77 -18.31
N LEU A 27 -13.51 -11.00 -18.11
CA LEU A 27 -12.69 -11.34 -16.93
C LEU A 27 -11.40 -10.51 -16.86
N GLU A 28 -10.80 -10.19 -17.99
CA GLU A 28 -9.61 -9.34 -18.05
C GLU A 28 -9.92 -7.90 -17.60
N SER A 29 -11.03 -7.35 -18.06
CA SER A 29 -11.48 -6.01 -17.65
C SER A 29 -11.80 -5.95 -16.16
N ALA A 30 -12.39 -7.02 -15.61
CA ALA A 30 -12.67 -7.11 -14.18
C ALA A 30 -11.40 -7.10 -13.33
N PHE A 31 -10.42 -7.89 -13.72
CA PHE A 31 -9.13 -7.95 -13.03
C PHE A 31 -8.41 -6.60 -13.05
N GLN A 32 -8.32 -5.98 -14.22
CA GLN A 32 -7.72 -4.66 -14.38
C GLN A 32 -8.43 -3.59 -13.55
N TYR A 33 -9.78 -3.64 -13.48
CA TYR A 33 -10.55 -2.71 -12.68
C TYR A 33 -10.26 -2.86 -11.18
N ILE A 34 -10.27 -4.08 -10.66
CA ILE A 34 -9.94 -4.38 -9.26
C ILE A 34 -8.51 -3.92 -8.95
N GLN A 35 -7.59 -4.21 -9.85
CA GLN A 35 -6.18 -3.82 -9.72
C GLN A 35 -6.01 -2.30 -9.68
N ASN A 36 -6.67 -1.57 -10.59
CA ASN A 36 -6.64 -0.12 -10.59
C ASN A 36 -7.25 0.48 -9.32
N PHE A 37 -8.40 -0.05 -8.89
CA PHE A 37 -9.08 0.43 -7.69
C PHE A 37 -8.22 0.23 -6.43
N THR A 38 -7.67 -0.97 -6.24
CA THR A 38 -6.75 -1.23 -5.12
C THR A 38 -5.48 -0.39 -5.21
N GLY A 39 -4.99 -0.12 -6.42
CA GLY A 39 -3.82 0.70 -6.68
C GLY A 39 -3.94 2.16 -6.23
N PHE A 40 -5.16 2.70 -6.07
CA PHE A 40 -5.34 4.05 -5.53
C PHE A 40 -4.99 4.14 -4.03
N PHE A 41 -5.26 3.09 -3.28
CA PHE A 41 -5.12 3.10 -1.82
C PHE A 41 -3.84 2.43 -1.34
N THR A 42 -3.39 1.38 -2.03
CA THR A 42 -2.27 0.53 -1.59
C THR A 42 -0.97 1.32 -1.35
N PRO A 43 -0.51 2.23 -2.22
CA PRO A 43 0.73 2.97 -1.98
C PRO A 43 0.65 3.83 -0.72
N GLY A 44 -0.49 4.51 -0.50
CA GLY A 44 -0.69 5.34 0.69
C GLY A 44 -0.72 4.53 1.98
N ILE A 45 -1.44 3.42 1.98
CA ILE A 45 -1.49 2.51 3.13
C ILE A 45 -0.10 1.97 3.44
N LEU A 46 0.66 1.56 2.42
CA LEU A 46 2.01 1.05 2.60
C LEU A 46 2.95 2.12 3.21
N VAL A 47 2.87 3.38 2.77
CA VAL A 47 3.64 4.49 3.35
C VAL A 47 3.27 4.67 4.82
N ILE A 48 1.98 4.68 5.16
CA ILE A 48 1.51 4.82 6.55
C ILE A 48 2.11 3.72 7.43
N PHE A 49 2.04 2.46 6.98
CA PHE A 49 2.58 1.32 7.74
C PHE A 49 4.10 1.39 7.91
N LEU A 50 4.83 1.65 6.83
CA LEU A 50 6.30 1.74 6.90
C LEU A 50 6.76 2.88 7.81
N VAL A 51 6.13 4.04 7.71
CA VAL A 51 6.45 5.18 8.55
C VAL A 51 6.11 4.90 10.01
N ALA A 52 4.94 4.31 10.29
CA ALA A 52 4.53 3.98 11.66
C ALA A 52 5.45 2.94 12.33
N LEU A 53 5.96 1.98 11.55
CA LEU A 53 6.83 0.92 12.07
C LEU A 53 8.29 1.35 12.20
N PHE A 54 8.82 2.05 11.21
CA PHE A 54 10.27 2.26 11.09
C PHE A 54 10.70 3.70 11.38
N TRP A 55 9.76 4.64 11.48
CA TRP A 55 10.12 6.05 11.68
C TRP A 55 9.42 6.69 12.89
N PRO A 56 10.00 6.58 14.09
CA PRO A 56 9.40 7.09 15.32
C PRO A 56 9.25 8.63 15.36
N LYS A 57 9.96 9.34 14.49
CA LYS A 57 9.95 10.82 14.44
C LYS A 57 8.90 11.39 13.49
N ALA A 58 8.07 10.57 12.87
CA ALA A 58 7.00 11.01 11.99
C ALA A 58 5.85 11.63 12.81
N THR A 59 5.33 12.75 12.32
CA THR A 59 4.17 13.40 12.92
C THR A 59 2.86 12.86 12.36
N THR A 60 1.79 12.91 13.13
CA THR A 60 0.46 12.50 12.66
C THR A 60 0.03 13.25 11.40
N LEU A 61 0.34 14.56 11.33
CA LEU A 61 0.01 15.36 10.15
C LEU A 61 0.86 14.99 8.93
N SER A 62 2.11 14.58 9.11
CA SER A 62 2.94 14.14 7.98
C SER A 62 2.41 12.86 7.35
N VAL A 63 1.93 11.93 8.17
CA VAL A 63 1.30 10.68 7.71
C VAL A 63 -0.03 10.95 7.00
N LEU A 64 -0.84 11.85 7.55
CA LEU A 64 -2.11 12.25 6.93
C LEU A 64 -1.88 12.92 5.56
N ASN A 65 -0.92 13.84 5.48
CA ASN A 65 -0.56 14.50 4.22
C ASN A 65 -0.03 13.50 3.19
N ALA A 66 0.75 12.50 3.60
CA ALA A 66 1.20 11.44 2.71
C ALA A 66 0.03 10.61 2.15
N ALA A 67 -0.95 10.27 3.00
CA ALA A 67 -2.15 9.55 2.58
C ALA A 67 -2.99 10.36 1.57
N LEU A 68 -3.21 11.63 1.85
CA LEU A 68 -3.95 12.52 0.93
C LEU A 68 -3.20 12.72 -0.38
N THR A 69 -1.87 12.91 -0.33
CA THR A 69 -1.04 13.02 -1.53
C THR A 69 -1.08 11.74 -2.36
N SER A 70 -1.04 10.58 -1.72
CA SER A 70 -1.15 9.29 -2.40
C SER A 70 -2.45 9.18 -3.20
N LEU A 71 -3.58 9.50 -2.60
CA LEU A 71 -4.88 9.49 -3.27
C LEU A 71 -4.94 10.50 -4.40
N ALA A 72 -4.57 11.75 -4.14
CA ALA A 72 -4.62 12.82 -5.14
C ALA A 72 -3.72 12.51 -6.34
N LEU A 73 -2.50 12.06 -6.09
CA LEU A 73 -1.54 11.73 -7.15
C LEU A 73 -1.97 10.47 -7.93
N SER A 74 -2.52 9.46 -7.26
CA SER A 74 -3.07 8.28 -7.93
C SER A 74 -4.20 8.64 -8.90
N ILE A 75 -5.14 9.48 -8.46
CA ILE A 75 -6.25 9.95 -9.29
C ILE A 75 -5.70 10.80 -10.45
N PHE A 76 -4.76 11.71 -10.17
CA PHE A 76 -4.15 12.57 -11.18
C PHE A 76 -3.46 11.74 -12.28
N ILE A 77 -2.60 10.79 -11.91
CA ILE A 77 -1.89 9.96 -12.90
C ILE A 77 -2.89 9.09 -13.68
N PHE A 78 -3.93 8.57 -13.03
CA PHE A 78 -4.95 7.76 -13.70
C PHE A 78 -5.68 8.52 -14.81
N TYR A 79 -6.01 9.80 -14.60
CA TYR A 79 -6.73 10.61 -15.58
C TYR A 79 -5.81 11.20 -16.66
N PHE A 80 -4.63 11.68 -16.29
CA PHE A 80 -3.75 12.39 -17.21
C PHE A 80 -2.77 11.49 -17.96
N PHE A 81 -2.48 10.31 -17.39
CA PHE A 81 -1.51 9.35 -17.95
C PHE A 81 -2.08 7.92 -17.95
N PRO A 82 -3.17 7.66 -18.70
CA PRO A 82 -3.84 6.34 -18.68
C PRO A 82 -2.95 5.19 -19.19
N GLU A 83 -2.01 5.50 -20.08
CA GLU A 83 -1.08 4.51 -20.66
C GLU A 83 0.07 4.12 -19.73
N TYR A 84 0.18 4.79 -18.58
CA TYR A 84 1.28 4.49 -17.64
C TYR A 84 1.09 3.12 -17.00
N PRO A 85 2.10 2.22 -17.09
CA PRO A 85 1.97 0.89 -16.50
C PRO A 85 1.63 0.96 -15.01
N PHE A 86 0.72 0.10 -14.58
CA PHE A 86 0.19 0.06 -13.21
C PHE A 86 1.29 0.07 -12.14
N ILE A 87 2.32 -0.78 -12.31
CA ILE A 87 3.43 -0.92 -11.35
C ILE A 87 4.24 0.38 -11.24
N HIS A 88 4.53 1.02 -12.37
CA HIS A 88 5.26 2.30 -12.37
C HIS A 88 4.46 3.40 -11.69
N ARG A 89 3.15 3.45 -11.94
CA ARG A 89 2.24 4.39 -11.25
C ARG A 89 2.28 4.20 -9.73
N MET A 90 2.18 2.95 -9.26
CA MET A 90 2.27 2.66 -7.83
C MET A 90 3.61 3.09 -7.23
N ALA A 91 4.71 2.84 -7.94
CA ALA A 91 6.05 3.24 -7.48
C ALA A 91 6.17 4.77 -7.37
N VAL A 92 5.75 5.51 -8.40
CA VAL A 92 5.79 6.98 -8.38
C VAL A 92 4.95 7.54 -7.23
N VAL A 93 3.74 7.03 -7.04
CA VAL A 93 2.85 7.47 -5.95
C VAL A 93 3.47 7.15 -4.59
N PHE A 94 4.02 5.95 -4.42
CA PHE A 94 4.66 5.54 -3.18
C PHE A 94 5.83 6.45 -2.80
N PHE A 95 6.80 6.64 -3.71
CA PHE A 95 7.97 7.47 -3.44
C PHE A 95 7.62 8.94 -3.22
N SER A 96 6.68 9.48 -4.00
CA SER A 96 6.21 10.86 -3.83
C SER A 96 5.52 11.06 -2.49
N SER A 97 4.66 10.14 -2.07
CA SER A 97 3.96 10.20 -0.78
C SER A 97 4.94 10.06 0.39
N PHE A 98 5.92 9.17 0.26
CA PHE A 98 6.98 9.02 1.25
C PHE A 98 7.81 10.30 1.38
N PHE A 99 8.15 10.93 0.25
CA PHE A 99 8.89 12.20 0.21
C PHE A 99 8.10 13.35 0.86
N VAL A 100 6.79 13.46 0.58
CA VAL A 100 5.92 14.44 1.22
C VAL A 100 5.82 14.21 2.72
N CYS A 101 5.72 12.94 3.16
CA CYS A 101 5.77 12.60 4.58
C CYS A 101 7.06 13.08 5.23
N TYR A 102 8.19 12.83 4.59
CA TYR A 102 9.51 13.25 5.06
C TYR A 102 9.61 14.77 5.20
N LEU A 103 9.27 15.51 4.12
CA LEU A 103 9.33 16.97 4.12
C LEU A 103 8.39 17.58 5.19
N THR A 104 7.17 17.08 5.29
CA THR A 104 6.20 17.59 6.27
C THR A 104 6.69 17.35 7.70
N SER A 105 7.29 16.20 7.97
CA SER A 105 7.90 15.89 9.27
C SER A 105 9.07 16.83 9.62
N LEU A 106 9.90 17.18 8.63
CA LEU A 106 10.99 18.14 8.84
C LEU A 106 10.49 19.55 9.18
N ILE A 107 9.44 20.01 8.49
CA ILE A 107 8.89 21.35 8.67
C ILE A 107 8.20 21.50 10.04
N GLN A 108 7.52 20.45 10.50
CA GLN A 108 6.78 20.48 11.77
C GLN A 108 7.68 20.29 13.01
N GLY A 109 8.92 19.88 12.81
CA GLY A 109 9.78 19.43 13.88
C GLY A 109 9.41 18.02 14.33
N TYR A 110 10.41 17.27 14.72
CA TYR A 110 10.25 15.88 15.14
C TYR A 110 9.44 15.79 16.43
N THR A 111 8.42 14.96 16.43
CA THR A 111 7.66 14.63 17.65
C THR A 111 8.07 13.22 18.06
N ASP A 112 8.72 13.08 19.21
CA ASP A 112 9.00 11.76 19.76
C ASP A 112 7.68 11.09 20.12
N SER A 113 7.27 10.12 19.30
CA SER A 113 6.09 9.31 19.55
C SER A 113 6.47 8.18 20.50
N SER A 114 6.04 8.28 21.76
CA SER A 114 6.18 7.19 22.73
C SER A 114 5.45 5.89 22.33
N LYS A 115 4.70 5.93 21.23
CA LYS A 115 3.94 4.80 20.66
C LYS A 115 4.65 4.10 19.50
N ALA A 116 5.79 4.64 19.03
CA ALA A 116 6.57 3.97 18.01
C ALA A 116 7.16 2.67 18.55
N ILE A 117 7.21 1.66 17.72
CA ILE A 117 7.81 0.38 18.08
C ILE A 117 9.31 0.60 18.30
N ASP A 118 9.80 0.27 19.51
CA ASP A 118 11.24 0.29 19.75
C ASP A 118 11.88 -0.93 19.09
N LEU A 119 12.57 -0.66 17.97
CA LEU A 119 13.28 -1.70 17.22
C LEU A 119 14.48 -2.28 17.95
N ASN A 120 14.96 -1.61 19.01
CA ASN A 120 16.08 -2.11 19.82
C ASN A 120 15.69 -3.32 20.67
N ASP A 121 14.40 -3.43 21.05
CA ASP A 121 13.87 -4.57 21.78
C ASP A 121 13.57 -5.78 20.88
N MET A 122 13.60 -5.61 19.56
CA MET A 122 13.35 -6.68 18.62
C MET A 122 14.63 -7.46 18.30
N SER A 123 14.64 -8.73 18.66
CA SER A 123 15.70 -9.64 18.20
C SER A 123 15.47 -10.03 16.75
N PHE A 124 16.31 -9.51 15.85
CA PHE A 124 16.35 -9.90 14.43
C PHE A 124 17.13 -11.22 14.22
N ALA A 125 17.54 -11.89 15.30
CA ALA A 125 18.22 -13.17 15.22
C ALA A 125 17.25 -14.25 14.73
N THR A 126 17.41 -14.67 13.48
CA THR A 126 16.63 -15.75 12.88
C THR A 126 17.25 -17.11 13.14
N SER A 127 16.42 -18.15 13.27
CA SER A 127 16.92 -19.51 13.45
C SER A 127 17.65 -20.01 12.19
N LYS A 128 18.63 -20.91 12.37
CA LYS A 128 19.35 -21.51 11.22
C LYS A 128 18.39 -22.18 10.24
N ALA A 129 17.34 -22.84 10.73
CA ALA A 129 16.31 -23.47 9.90
C ALA A 129 15.56 -22.44 9.04
N PHE A 130 15.21 -21.28 9.60
CA PHE A 130 14.58 -20.21 8.87
C PHE A 130 15.48 -19.69 7.74
N ASN A 131 16.75 -19.43 8.02
CA ASN A 131 17.70 -18.93 7.04
C ASN A 131 17.93 -19.91 5.88
N VAL A 132 18.02 -21.22 6.18
CA VAL A 132 18.14 -22.25 5.14
C VAL A 132 16.90 -22.32 4.28
N ASN A 133 15.70 -22.34 4.89
CA ASN A 133 14.46 -22.39 4.14
C ASN A 133 14.25 -21.14 3.28
N THR A 134 14.59 -19.97 3.79
CA THR A 134 14.55 -18.72 3.02
C THR A 134 15.51 -18.77 1.84
N ALA A 135 16.74 -19.24 2.04
CA ALA A 135 17.70 -19.39 0.95
C ALA A 135 17.19 -20.35 -0.14
N VAL A 136 16.60 -21.49 0.25
CA VAL A 136 16.00 -22.46 -0.69
C VAL A 136 14.89 -21.81 -1.51
N VAL A 137 13.98 -21.07 -0.86
CA VAL A 137 12.87 -20.37 -1.56
C VAL A 137 13.42 -19.33 -2.54
N VAL A 138 14.41 -18.53 -2.13
CA VAL A 138 15.03 -17.51 -3.00
C VAL A 138 15.69 -18.17 -4.20
N VAL A 139 16.41 -19.27 -4.00
CA VAL A 139 17.08 -20.00 -5.10
C VAL A 139 16.03 -20.56 -6.08
N ILE A 140 14.95 -21.21 -5.58
CA ILE A 140 13.88 -21.73 -6.43
C ILE A 140 13.23 -20.62 -7.24
N LEU A 141 12.87 -19.49 -6.60
CA LEU A 141 12.28 -18.34 -7.29
C LEU A 141 13.24 -17.78 -8.35
N SER A 142 14.52 -17.67 -8.04
CA SER A 142 15.54 -17.19 -8.99
C SER A 142 15.65 -18.12 -10.21
N ILE A 143 15.66 -19.42 -10.00
CA ILE A 143 15.69 -20.41 -11.09
C ILE A 143 14.43 -20.29 -11.98
N ILE A 144 13.25 -20.18 -11.38
CA ILE A 144 12.00 -20.00 -12.10
C ILE A 144 12.04 -18.71 -12.94
N TYR A 145 12.47 -17.60 -12.35
CA TYR A 145 12.59 -16.33 -13.07
C TYR A 145 13.56 -16.41 -14.24
N ILE A 146 14.75 -16.98 -14.04
CA ILE A 146 15.76 -17.12 -15.10
C ILE A 146 15.29 -18.09 -16.22
N SER A 147 14.53 -19.12 -15.85
CA SER A 147 14.04 -20.12 -16.81
C SER A 147 12.86 -19.65 -17.64
N LEU A 148 12.03 -18.73 -17.12
CA LEU A 148 10.80 -18.27 -17.77
C LEU A 148 10.92 -16.88 -18.39
N TRP A 149 12.00 -16.18 -18.16
CA TRP A 149 12.31 -14.88 -18.75
C TRP A 149 13.18 -15.09 -20.01
#